data_659fb5a6807dc460628ea0c996ec70d1
#
_entry.id   659fb5a6807dc460628ea0c996ec70d1
#
_cell.length_a   1.000
_cell.length_b   1.000
_cell.length_c   1.000
_cell.angle_alpha   90.00
_cell.angle_beta   90.00
_cell.angle_gamma   90.00
#
_symmetry.space_group_name_H-M   'P 1'
#
loop_
_entity.id
_entity.type
_entity.pdbx_description
1 polymer ?
#
loop_
_entity_poly.entity_id
_entity_poly.type
_entity_poly.pdbx_seq_one_letter_code
_entity_poly.pdbx_strand_id
1 'polypeptide(L)'
;MRYALTRDHPKTDTQRRMAVQQTQKQSTVGERYTDDKLKHDIRISNMTAAKKLADAIRTSLGPRGMDKMMVSEKNDVTITNDGATILSKMKATHPAAKMLVELSKSQDIVAGDGTTSVAVLCGALLNKCIALLARGVHPTIISDSLALACDEACKLTETFAIPVNINDREQLINAATTSLGSKVVAQYSDVLAPIAVDCVSRILDDKRPDLVDLRDVRCVRKQGGTIDDTELTEGIVFDQKTAKGSGSGIHTVEDAKIALIQFCISPPKTDMENNVIVSDYTQMDRILKEERNYVIGLIKKIKATGCNVLLIQKSILRDAVTELGMHYLQKAKIMVIKDVERDEIEFIAKTLKLQPVAHPEQLTPEKLGRAKLAKEVVCGKSKVVKVTGIENMGKTVSVIVRGSNQLVLDEADRSLHDALCVIRCLAHKQFLITGGGSAEIELSVRLGQWARTLSGMESVCVKAFAEALEVIPYTLAENAGLNPIEIVTELRNKHAMLGNVHEGINVKKGTVSDMRKENVLQPLLVTTSALSLATECARMILKIDDICPVR
;
A
#
# COMPACT_ATOMS: atom_id res chain seq x y z
N MET A 1 -24.58 -44.20 42.65
CA MET A 1 -25.52 -45.11 41.96
C MET A 1 -26.27 -44.32 40.88
N ARG A 2 -25.98 -44.57 39.65
CA ARG A 2 -26.71 -44.76 38.40
C ARG A 2 -25.84 -44.37 37.22
N TYR A 3 -25.28 -45.39 36.61
CA TYR A 3 -24.68 -45.37 35.28
C TYR A 3 -25.78 -45.16 34.26
N ALA A 4 -25.59 -44.22 33.34
CA ALA A 4 -26.36 -44.11 32.10
C ALA A 4 -25.43 -44.46 30.94
N LEU A 5 -25.58 -45.65 30.42
CA LEU A 5 -24.98 -46.13 29.17
C LEU A 5 -25.70 -45.46 27.99
N THR A 6 -24.99 -44.64 27.23
CA THR A 6 -25.44 -44.18 25.91
C THR A 6 -25.13 -45.27 24.88
N ARG A 7 -26.16 -45.87 24.35
CA ARG A 7 -26.09 -46.83 23.23
C ARG A 7 -25.73 -46.10 21.95
N ASP A 8 -24.60 -46.42 21.37
CA ASP A 8 -24.29 -46.11 19.98
C ASP A 8 -25.24 -46.89 19.05
N HIS A 9 -26.08 -46.17 18.33
CA HIS A 9 -26.86 -46.73 17.24
C HIS A 9 -25.96 -46.87 16.00
N PRO A 10 -25.89 -48.04 15.37
CA PRO A 10 -25.15 -48.24 14.12
C PRO A 10 -25.85 -47.43 13.01
N LYS A 11 -25.07 -46.52 12.39
CA LYS A 11 -25.53 -45.76 11.21
C LYS A 11 -25.97 -46.74 10.13
N THR A 12 -27.21 -46.57 9.65
CA THR A 12 -27.81 -47.44 8.64
C THR A 12 -27.02 -47.36 7.32
N ASP A 13 -27.01 -48.47 6.58
CA ASP A 13 -26.27 -48.62 5.30
C ASP A 13 -26.60 -47.54 4.28
N THR A 14 -27.77 -46.94 4.37
CA THR A 14 -28.22 -45.81 3.55
C THR A 14 -27.44 -44.51 3.83
N GLN A 15 -27.09 -44.25 5.10
CA GLN A 15 -26.27 -43.08 5.46
C GLN A 15 -24.79 -43.24 5.04
N ARG A 16 -24.27 -44.49 5.07
CA ARG A 16 -22.94 -44.79 4.50
C ARG A 16 -22.91 -44.65 2.99
N ARG A 17 -23.97 -45.06 2.28
CA ARG A 17 -24.07 -44.88 0.82
C ARG A 17 -24.21 -43.41 0.41
N MET A 18 -24.94 -42.59 1.18
CA MET A 18 -25.02 -41.14 0.93
C MET A 18 -23.68 -40.43 1.20
N ALA A 19 -22.95 -40.81 2.25
CA ALA A 19 -21.62 -40.23 2.54
C ALA A 19 -20.59 -40.63 1.47
N VAL A 20 -20.63 -41.87 0.97
CA VAL A 20 -19.77 -42.33 -0.14
C VAL A 20 -20.15 -41.65 -1.46
N GLN A 21 -21.44 -41.40 -1.72
CA GLN A 21 -21.87 -40.65 -2.89
C GLN A 21 -21.52 -39.15 -2.83
N GLN A 22 -21.49 -38.54 -1.64
CA GLN A 22 -21.00 -37.17 -1.47
C GLN A 22 -19.49 -37.06 -1.64
N THR A 23 -18.71 -38.07 -1.20
CA THR A 23 -17.26 -38.11 -1.40
C THR A 23 -16.89 -38.42 -2.84
N GLN A 24 -17.68 -39.24 -3.55
CA GLN A 24 -17.48 -39.47 -4.99
C GLN A 24 -17.86 -38.29 -5.87
N LYS A 25 -18.81 -37.42 -5.43
CA LYS A 25 -19.14 -36.19 -6.19
C LYS A 25 -18.03 -35.13 -6.10
N GLN A 26 -17.16 -35.19 -5.10
CA GLN A 26 -16.01 -34.27 -5.01
C GLN A 26 -14.76 -34.74 -5.79
N SER A 27 -14.65 -36.00 -6.17
CA SER A 27 -13.50 -36.55 -6.90
C SER A 27 -13.67 -36.58 -8.45
N THR A 28 -14.86 -36.27 -8.97
CA THR A 28 -15.14 -36.30 -10.42
C THR A 28 -15.03 -34.95 -11.12
N VAL A 29 -14.45 -33.95 -10.48
CA VAL A 29 -14.21 -32.63 -11.11
C VAL A 29 -13.04 -32.69 -12.12
N GLY A 30 -12.18 -33.71 -12.05
CA GLY A 30 -10.99 -33.86 -12.92
C GLY A 30 -11.24 -34.44 -14.31
N GLU A 31 -12.39 -35.08 -14.56
CA GLU A 31 -12.60 -35.85 -15.82
C GLU A 31 -13.52 -35.19 -16.85
N ARG A 32 -13.98 -33.93 -16.63
CA ARG A 32 -14.98 -33.29 -17.49
C ARG A 32 -14.45 -32.29 -18.53
N TYR A 33 -13.14 -32.25 -18.79
CA TYR A 33 -12.55 -31.16 -19.58
C TYR A 33 -11.97 -31.57 -20.94
N THR A 34 -12.66 -32.38 -21.72
CA THR A 34 -12.14 -32.85 -23.02
C THR A 34 -12.90 -32.41 -24.26
N ASP A 35 -13.90 -31.54 -24.12
CA ASP A 35 -14.72 -31.13 -25.26
C ASP A 35 -14.45 -29.66 -25.66
N ASP A 36 -14.32 -29.35 -26.96
CA ASP A 36 -14.04 -27.98 -27.44
C ASP A 36 -15.11 -26.95 -27.01
N LYS A 37 -16.36 -27.39 -26.86
CA LYS A 37 -17.42 -26.57 -26.28
C LYS A 37 -17.15 -26.21 -24.82
N LEU A 38 -16.61 -27.14 -24.02
CA LEU A 38 -16.23 -26.92 -22.63
C LEU A 38 -15.08 -25.92 -22.52
N LYS A 39 -14.11 -25.95 -23.42
CA LYS A 39 -13.00 -24.97 -23.46
C LYS A 39 -13.50 -23.56 -23.73
N HIS A 40 -14.48 -23.40 -24.61
CA HIS A 40 -15.11 -22.11 -24.85
C HIS A 40 -15.88 -21.63 -23.62
N ASP A 41 -16.59 -22.51 -22.95
CA ASP A 41 -17.34 -22.21 -21.73
C ASP A 41 -16.42 -21.82 -20.57
N ILE A 42 -15.23 -22.46 -20.45
CA ILE A 42 -14.22 -22.12 -19.43
C ILE A 42 -13.67 -20.70 -19.65
N ARG A 43 -13.31 -20.34 -20.88
CA ARG A 43 -12.84 -18.98 -21.20
C ARG A 43 -13.88 -17.93 -20.83
N ILE A 44 -15.14 -18.14 -21.23
CA ILE A 44 -16.24 -17.23 -20.91
C ILE A 44 -16.46 -17.17 -19.38
N SER A 45 -16.35 -18.30 -18.68
CA SER A 45 -16.45 -18.37 -17.23
C SER A 45 -15.35 -17.56 -16.55
N ASN A 46 -14.08 -17.71 -16.98
CA ASN A 46 -12.94 -16.97 -16.47
C ASN A 46 -13.12 -15.45 -16.65
N MET A 47 -13.46 -15.03 -17.86
CA MET A 47 -13.68 -13.62 -18.17
C MET A 47 -14.89 -13.05 -17.42
N THR A 48 -15.94 -13.84 -17.26
CA THR A 48 -17.14 -13.42 -16.50
C THR A 48 -16.87 -13.31 -15.01
N ALA A 49 -16.06 -14.20 -14.44
CA ALA A 49 -15.65 -14.13 -13.04
C ALA A 49 -14.80 -12.88 -12.78
N ALA A 50 -13.83 -12.58 -13.64
CA ALA A 50 -13.03 -11.37 -13.55
C ALA A 50 -13.88 -10.10 -13.72
N LYS A 51 -14.79 -10.06 -14.71
CA LYS A 51 -15.74 -8.96 -14.90
C LYS A 51 -16.60 -8.70 -13.66
N LYS A 52 -17.19 -9.74 -13.06
CA LYS A 52 -18.02 -9.59 -11.84
C LYS A 52 -17.22 -8.98 -10.68
N LEU A 53 -15.94 -9.33 -10.54
CA LEU A 53 -15.09 -8.74 -9.52
C LEU A 53 -14.82 -7.26 -9.82
N ALA A 54 -14.55 -6.90 -11.08
CA ALA A 54 -14.39 -5.51 -11.51
C ALA A 54 -15.69 -4.69 -11.30
N ASP A 55 -16.85 -5.26 -11.61
CA ASP A 55 -18.16 -4.62 -11.39
C ASP A 55 -18.41 -4.36 -9.88
N ALA A 56 -17.92 -5.23 -8.99
CA ALA A 56 -18.08 -5.05 -7.54
C ALA A 56 -17.31 -3.83 -7.00
N ILE A 57 -16.18 -3.45 -7.60
CA ILE A 57 -15.40 -2.28 -7.19
C ILE A 57 -15.71 -1.02 -7.98
N ARG A 58 -16.43 -1.13 -9.09
CA ARG A 58 -16.76 -0.01 -9.98
C ARG A 58 -17.43 1.16 -9.25
N THR A 59 -18.27 0.88 -8.24
CA THR A 59 -18.96 1.89 -7.44
C THR A 59 -18.04 2.70 -6.52
N SER A 60 -16.78 2.30 -6.32
CA SER A 60 -15.80 3.07 -5.54
C SER A 60 -14.94 4.01 -6.38
N LEU A 61 -15.15 4.07 -7.71
CA LEU A 61 -14.37 4.92 -8.60
C LEU A 61 -14.77 6.39 -8.51
N GLY A 62 -13.78 7.26 -8.34
CA GLY A 62 -13.92 8.73 -8.44
C GLY A 62 -14.31 9.42 -7.14
N PRO A 63 -14.42 10.78 -7.16
CA PRO A 63 -14.58 11.59 -5.96
C PRO A 63 -15.96 11.48 -5.27
N ARG A 64 -16.95 10.90 -5.96
CA ARG A 64 -18.26 10.51 -5.38
C ARG A 64 -18.43 8.99 -5.34
N GLY A 65 -17.32 8.25 -5.41
CA GLY A 65 -17.32 6.82 -5.18
C GLY A 65 -17.79 6.48 -3.77
N MET A 66 -18.39 5.28 -3.62
CA MET A 66 -18.89 4.80 -2.33
C MET A 66 -17.81 3.94 -1.65
N ASP A 67 -17.61 4.16 -0.35
CA ASP A 67 -16.68 3.38 0.44
C ASP A 67 -17.20 1.95 0.64
N LYS A 68 -16.28 1.00 0.73
CA LYS A 68 -16.59 -0.40 1.02
C LYS A 68 -16.21 -0.75 2.45
N MET A 69 -17.17 -1.34 3.16
CA MET A 69 -16.92 -1.94 4.46
C MET A 69 -16.63 -3.42 4.29
N MET A 70 -15.48 -3.85 4.78
CA MET A 70 -15.07 -5.26 4.77
C MET A 70 -14.91 -5.77 6.19
N VAL A 71 -15.43 -6.97 6.43
CA VAL A 71 -15.35 -7.65 7.72
C VAL A 71 -14.50 -8.90 7.54
N SER A 72 -13.39 -8.97 8.27
CA SER A 72 -12.51 -10.14 8.31
C SER A 72 -13.15 -11.31 9.09
N GLU A 73 -12.64 -12.52 8.93
CA GLU A 73 -13.03 -13.70 9.75
C GLU A 73 -12.84 -13.48 11.25
N LYS A 74 -11.94 -12.60 11.64
CA LYS A 74 -11.69 -12.20 13.03
C LYS A 74 -12.60 -11.07 13.53
N ASN A 75 -13.61 -10.67 12.72
CA ASN A 75 -14.48 -9.52 12.95
C ASN A 75 -13.76 -8.16 12.92
N ASP A 76 -12.56 -8.08 12.37
CA ASP A 76 -11.90 -6.81 12.13
C ASP A 76 -12.60 -6.09 10.98
N VAL A 77 -13.04 -4.86 11.20
CA VAL A 77 -13.68 -4.02 10.21
C VAL A 77 -12.65 -3.14 9.53
N THR A 78 -12.74 -3.03 8.21
CA THR A 78 -11.95 -2.06 7.42
C THR A 78 -12.90 -1.31 6.51
N ILE A 79 -12.81 0.01 6.52
CA ILE A 79 -13.57 0.89 5.62
C ILE A 79 -12.54 1.55 4.71
N THR A 80 -12.72 1.43 3.42
CA THR A 80 -11.79 2.01 2.44
C THR A 80 -12.45 2.20 1.09
N ASN A 81 -11.89 3.11 0.30
CA ASN A 81 -12.21 3.33 -1.11
C ASN A 81 -11.09 2.83 -2.04
N ASP A 82 -9.93 2.47 -1.49
CA ASP A 82 -8.79 2.00 -2.27
C ASP A 82 -9.04 0.62 -2.89
N GLY A 83 -8.88 0.53 -4.23
CA GLY A 83 -9.12 -0.69 -5.00
C GLY A 83 -8.18 -1.83 -4.64
N ALA A 84 -6.90 -1.58 -4.39
CA ALA A 84 -5.93 -2.62 -4.03
C ALA A 84 -6.27 -3.25 -2.68
N THR A 85 -6.61 -2.44 -1.69
CA THR A 85 -7.03 -2.88 -0.37
C THR A 85 -8.35 -3.65 -0.42
N ILE A 86 -9.35 -3.15 -1.17
CA ILE A 86 -10.64 -3.84 -1.34
C ILE A 86 -10.42 -5.23 -1.94
N LEU A 87 -9.72 -5.31 -3.06
CA LEU A 87 -9.49 -6.57 -3.78
C LEU A 87 -8.64 -7.56 -2.97
N SER A 88 -7.62 -7.08 -2.25
CA SER A 88 -6.74 -7.94 -1.44
C SER A 88 -7.48 -8.60 -0.27
N LYS A 89 -8.48 -7.91 0.31
CA LYS A 89 -9.28 -8.41 1.43
C LYS A 89 -10.53 -9.19 0.99
N MET A 90 -10.95 -9.04 -0.27
CA MET A 90 -12.03 -9.85 -0.82
C MET A 90 -11.59 -11.31 -1.00
N LYS A 91 -12.43 -12.26 -0.58
CA LYS A 91 -12.20 -13.69 -0.82
C LYS A 91 -12.46 -14.05 -2.29
N ALA A 92 -11.47 -13.85 -3.15
CA ALA A 92 -11.53 -14.32 -4.51
C ALA A 92 -11.25 -15.85 -4.55
N THR A 93 -12.27 -16.64 -4.82
CA THR A 93 -12.14 -18.11 -4.94
C THR A 93 -11.70 -18.53 -6.34
N HIS A 94 -12.15 -17.80 -7.36
CA HIS A 94 -11.85 -18.11 -8.76
C HIS A 94 -10.43 -17.70 -9.13
N PRO A 95 -9.64 -18.54 -9.84
CA PRO A 95 -8.26 -18.21 -10.24
C PRO A 95 -8.13 -16.92 -11.06
N ALA A 96 -9.00 -16.70 -12.04
CA ALA A 96 -9.00 -15.48 -12.83
C ALA A 96 -9.32 -14.21 -12.00
N ALA A 97 -10.14 -14.33 -10.95
CA ALA A 97 -10.37 -13.23 -10.02
C ALA A 97 -9.12 -12.91 -9.19
N LYS A 98 -8.32 -13.94 -8.81
CA LYS A 98 -7.03 -13.72 -8.13
C LYS A 98 -6.03 -12.95 -9.01
N MET A 99 -6.05 -13.17 -10.32
CA MET A 99 -5.21 -12.41 -11.25
C MET A 99 -5.56 -10.91 -11.22
N LEU A 100 -6.84 -10.54 -11.09
CA LEU A 100 -7.23 -9.13 -10.92
C LEU A 100 -6.75 -8.55 -9.59
N VAL A 101 -6.73 -9.34 -8.54
CA VAL A 101 -6.18 -8.90 -7.24
C VAL A 101 -4.69 -8.58 -7.37
N GLU A 102 -3.93 -9.47 -8.02
CA GLU A 102 -2.49 -9.24 -8.26
C GLU A 102 -2.26 -8.07 -9.22
N LEU A 103 -3.13 -7.88 -10.21
CA LEU A 103 -3.09 -6.73 -11.11
C LEU A 103 -3.20 -5.40 -10.34
N SER A 104 -4.17 -5.30 -9.44
CA SER A 104 -4.37 -4.09 -8.63
C SER A 104 -3.19 -3.83 -7.69
N LYS A 105 -2.59 -4.88 -7.10
CA LYS A 105 -1.36 -4.76 -6.30
C LYS A 105 -0.16 -4.31 -7.15
N SER A 106 -0.04 -4.82 -8.37
CA SER A 106 1.04 -4.40 -9.28
C SER A 106 0.92 -2.92 -9.61
N GLN A 107 -0.30 -2.42 -9.84
CA GLN A 107 -0.54 -0.98 -10.05
C GLN A 107 -0.17 -0.16 -8.81
N ASP A 108 -0.49 -0.65 -7.61
CA ASP A 108 -0.15 -0.01 -6.35
C ASP A 108 1.38 0.12 -6.17
N ILE A 109 2.14 -0.92 -6.50
CA ILE A 109 3.61 -0.89 -6.45
C ILE A 109 4.20 0.10 -7.46
N VAL A 110 3.68 0.12 -8.70
CA VAL A 110 4.21 0.94 -9.79
C VAL A 110 3.85 2.41 -9.61
N ALA A 111 2.57 2.70 -9.45
CA ALA A 111 2.04 4.06 -9.45
C ALA A 111 1.42 4.49 -8.11
N GLY A 112 0.95 3.55 -7.28
CA GLY A 112 0.30 3.80 -5.99
C GLY A 112 -1.10 4.41 -6.09
N ASP A 113 -1.52 4.85 -7.28
CA ASP A 113 -2.86 5.38 -7.55
C ASP A 113 -3.46 4.71 -8.80
N GLY A 114 -4.77 4.85 -9.02
CA GLY A 114 -5.47 4.24 -10.15
C GLY A 114 -5.71 2.72 -9.99
N THR A 115 -5.58 2.17 -8.80
CA THR A 115 -5.80 0.75 -8.46
C THR A 115 -7.20 0.26 -8.80
N THR A 116 -8.22 1.10 -8.60
CA THR A 116 -9.60 0.86 -9.00
C THR A 116 -9.77 0.94 -10.51
N SER A 117 -9.18 1.97 -11.13
CA SER A 117 -9.27 2.22 -12.58
C SER A 117 -8.72 1.07 -13.40
N VAL A 118 -7.56 0.51 -13.00
CA VAL A 118 -6.92 -0.62 -13.72
C VAL A 118 -7.81 -1.87 -13.72
N ALA A 119 -8.46 -2.17 -12.61
CA ALA A 119 -9.33 -3.34 -12.50
C ALA A 119 -10.65 -3.15 -13.27
N VAL A 120 -11.24 -1.95 -13.22
CA VAL A 120 -12.44 -1.59 -14.01
C VAL A 120 -12.14 -1.65 -15.50
N LEU A 121 -11.00 -1.12 -15.93
CA LEU A 121 -10.55 -1.16 -17.33
C LEU A 121 -10.33 -2.59 -17.81
N CYS A 122 -9.65 -3.42 -17.01
CA CYS A 122 -9.46 -4.84 -17.33
C CYS A 122 -10.81 -5.57 -17.50
N GLY A 123 -11.77 -5.32 -16.58
CA GLY A 123 -13.13 -5.87 -16.68
C GLY A 123 -13.87 -5.42 -17.94
N ALA A 124 -13.72 -4.16 -18.34
CA ALA A 124 -14.30 -3.62 -19.59
C ALA A 124 -13.69 -4.26 -20.84
N LEU A 125 -12.35 -4.40 -20.86
CA LEU A 125 -11.64 -5.08 -21.95
C LEU A 125 -12.12 -6.53 -22.09
N LEU A 126 -12.20 -7.27 -20.99
CA LEU A 126 -12.70 -8.65 -20.98
C LEU A 126 -14.15 -8.74 -21.48
N ASN A 127 -15.01 -7.79 -21.11
CA ASN A 127 -16.39 -7.73 -21.61
C ASN A 127 -16.44 -7.55 -23.13
N LYS A 128 -15.58 -6.69 -23.69
CA LYS A 128 -15.47 -6.52 -25.16
C LYS A 128 -14.87 -7.75 -25.84
N CYS A 129 -13.90 -8.42 -25.18
CA CYS A 129 -13.34 -9.69 -25.68
C CYS A 129 -14.40 -10.78 -25.77
N ILE A 130 -15.31 -10.92 -24.81
CA ILE A 130 -16.44 -11.87 -24.87
C ILE A 130 -17.29 -11.60 -26.13
N ALA A 131 -17.60 -10.35 -26.43
CA ALA A 131 -18.37 -9.99 -27.61
C ALA A 131 -17.64 -10.28 -28.93
N LEU A 132 -16.30 -10.14 -28.96
CA LEU A 132 -15.46 -10.48 -30.13
C LEU A 132 -15.37 -12.00 -30.35
N LEU A 133 -15.22 -12.77 -29.27
CA LEU A 133 -15.23 -14.24 -29.33
C LEU A 133 -16.57 -14.77 -29.82
N ALA A 134 -17.69 -14.19 -29.38
CA ALA A 134 -19.01 -14.56 -29.87
C ALA A 134 -19.20 -14.27 -31.36
N ARG A 135 -18.44 -13.33 -31.93
CA ARG A 135 -18.37 -13.06 -33.39
C ARG A 135 -17.43 -14.01 -34.16
N GLY A 136 -16.76 -14.95 -33.46
CA GLY A 136 -15.88 -15.94 -34.06
C GLY A 136 -14.42 -15.45 -34.29
N VAL A 137 -14.00 -14.33 -33.66
CA VAL A 137 -12.61 -13.88 -33.77
C VAL A 137 -11.72 -14.74 -32.87
N HIS A 138 -10.59 -15.22 -33.43
CA HIS A 138 -9.69 -16.10 -32.69
C HIS A 138 -9.00 -15.37 -31.51
N PRO A 139 -8.84 -16.01 -30.33
CA PRO A 139 -8.27 -15.37 -29.13
C PRO A 139 -6.88 -14.77 -29.32
N THR A 140 -6.01 -15.42 -30.13
CA THR A 140 -4.65 -14.91 -30.41
C THR A 140 -4.70 -13.59 -31.17
N ILE A 141 -5.57 -13.47 -32.19
CA ILE A 141 -5.73 -12.23 -32.95
C ILE A 141 -6.21 -11.11 -32.07
N ILE A 142 -7.19 -11.38 -31.16
CA ILE A 142 -7.67 -10.41 -30.20
C ILE A 142 -6.51 -9.98 -29.28
N SER A 143 -5.76 -10.95 -28.73
CA SER A 143 -4.62 -10.67 -27.84
C SER A 143 -3.56 -9.77 -28.48
N ASP A 144 -3.19 -10.08 -29.74
CA ASP A 144 -2.14 -9.33 -30.43
C ASP A 144 -2.62 -7.94 -30.84
N SER A 145 -3.88 -7.83 -31.27
CA SER A 145 -4.52 -6.52 -31.54
C SER A 145 -4.66 -5.66 -30.30
N LEU A 146 -4.94 -6.24 -29.11
CA LEU A 146 -4.97 -5.51 -27.84
C LEU A 146 -3.59 -4.96 -27.47
N ALA A 147 -2.50 -5.74 -27.69
CA ALA A 147 -1.15 -5.25 -27.45
C ALA A 147 -0.84 -4.05 -28.34
N LEU A 148 -1.10 -4.18 -29.64
CA LEU A 148 -0.87 -3.13 -30.61
C LEU A 148 -1.69 -1.86 -30.30
N ALA A 149 -2.94 -2.02 -29.85
CA ALA A 149 -3.77 -0.90 -29.42
C ALA A 149 -3.22 -0.22 -28.15
N CYS A 150 -2.69 -0.99 -27.20
CA CYS A 150 -2.09 -0.48 -25.98
C CYS A 150 -0.83 0.33 -26.26
N ASP A 151 0.08 -0.20 -27.11
CA ASP A 151 1.32 0.48 -27.49
C ASP A 151 1.03 1.82 -28.17
N GLU A 152 0.03 1.86 -29.05
CA GLU A 152 -0.38 3.10 -29.70
C GLU A 152 -1.09 4.06 -28.73
N ALA A 153 -1.92 3.54 -27.81
CA ALA A 153 -2.55 4.33 -26.76
C ALA A 153 -1.50 5.03 -25.89
N CYS A 154 -0.45 4.32 -25.47
CA CYS A 154 0.64 4.89 -24.67
C CYS A 154 1.36 6.04 -25.41
N LYS A 155 1.66 5.85 -26.71
CA LYS A 155 2.27 6.90 -27.53
C LYS A 155 1.36 8.12 -27.67
N LEU A 156 0.07 7.89 -27.92
CA LEU A 156 -0.91 8.97 -28.03
C LEU A 156 -1.04 9.74 -26.73
N THR A 157 -1.01 9.06 -25.57
CA THR A 157 -1.08 9.71 -24.26
C THR A 157 0.08 10.67 -24.05
N GLU A 158 1.28 10.34 -24.50
CA GLU A 158 2.45 11.21 -24.41
C GLU A 158 2.29 12.49 -25.28
N THR A 159 1.51 12.46 -26.35
CA THR A 159 1.33 13.61 -27.24
C THR A 159 0.54 14.78 -26.64
N PHE A 160 -0.37 14.50 -25.72
CA PHE A 160 -1.19 15.53 -25.05
C PHE A 160 -0.83 15.74 -23.57
N ALA A 161 0.26 15.15 -23.14
CA ALA A 161 0.78 15.32 -21.80
C ALA A 161 1.30 16.77 -21.58
N ILE A 162 1.07 17.30 -20.39
CA ILE A 162 1.48 18.63 -19.97
C ILE A 162 2.82 18.48 -19.22
N PRO A 163 3.92 19.09 -19.70
CA PRO A 163 5.18 19.04 -18.98
C PRO A 163 5.09 19.85 -17.68
N VAL A 164 5.67 19.31 -16.61
CA VAL A 164 5.67 19.89 -15.27
C VAL A 164 7.08 20.05 -14.77
N ASN A 165 7.31 21.14 -14.04
CA ASN A 165 8.57 21.34 -13.35
C ASN A 165 8.43 20.84 -11.89
N ILE A 166 9.32 19.96 -11.45
CA ILE A 166 9.34 19.44 -10.07
C ILE A 166 9.48 20.54 -9.02
N ASN A 167 10.07 21.68 -9.40
CA ASN A 167 10.24 22.82 -8.49
C ASN A 167 8.96 23.65 -8.30
N ASP A 168 7.93 23.41 -9.10
CA ASP A 168 6.65 24.10 -9.00
C ASP A 168 5.76 23.42 -7.94
N ARG A 169 5.83 23.92 -6.71
CA ARG A 169 5.11 23.39 -5.55
C ARG A 169 3.60 23.41 -5.74
N GLU A 170 3.04 24.41 -6.43
CA GLU A 170 1.58 24.52 -6.61
C GLU A 170 1.04 23.39 -7.51
N GLN A 171 1.73 23.09 -8.61
CA GLN A 171 1.32 22.00 -9.49
C GLN A 171 1.40 20.62 -8.79
N LEU A 172 2.42 20.40 -7.98
CA LEU A 172 2.55 19.18 -7.18
C LEU A 172 1.43 19.06 -6.15
N ILE A 173 1.08 20.13 -5.46
CA ILE A 173 -0.03 20.17 -4.51
C ILE A 173 -1.35 19.88 -5.22
N ASN A 174 -1.61 20.45 -6.39
CA ASN A 174 -2.82 20.21 -7.16
C ASN A 174 -2.94 18.74 -7.58
N ALA A 175 -1.84 18.12 -8.02
CA ALA A 175 -1.83 16.68 -8.35
C ALA A 175 -2.09 15.80 -7.13
N ALA A 176 -1.46 16.10 -5.98
CA ALA A 176 -1.70 15.40 -4.73
C ALA A 176 -3.15 15.59 -4.23
N THR A 177 -3.71 16.78 -4.33
CA THR A 177 -5.10 17.10 -3.97
C THR A 177 -6.09 16.33 -4.84
N THR A 178 -5.78 16.14 -6.12
CA THR A 178 -6.62 15.36 -7.04
C THR A 178 -6.70 13.90 -6.59
N SER A 179 -5.57 13.30 -6.21
CA SER A 179 -5.54 11.92 -5.68
C SER A 179 -6.29 11.79 -4.35
N LEU A 180 -6.03 12.70 -3.40
CA LEU A 180 -6.72 12.73 -2.10
C LEU A 180 -8.22 12.99 -2.24
N GLY A 181 -8.64 13.73 -3.24
CA GLY A 181 -10.03 14.09 -3.51
C GLY A 181 -10.96 12.90 -3.79
N SER A 182 -10.41 11.75 -4.15
CA SER A 182 -11.14 10.50 -4.35
C SER A 182 -11.26 9.63 -3.09
N LYS A 183 -10.66 10.04 -1.97
CA LYS A 183 -10.53 9.24 -0.74
C LYS A 183 -11.46 9.75 0.37
N VAL A 184 -11.64 8.93 1.40
CA VAL A 184 -12.45 9.28 2.59
C VAL A 184 -11.94 10.56 3.27
N VAL A 185 -10.64 10.81 3.20
CA VAL A 185 -9.97 11.98 3.79
C VAL A 185 -9.96 13.21 2.88
N ALA A 186 -10.78 13.26 1.83
CA ALA A 186 -10.82 14.37 0.87
C ALA A 186 -11.04 15.76 1.53
N GLN A 187 -11.75 15.80 2.66
CA GLN A 187 -11.97 17.04 3.42
C GLN A 187 -10.69 17.65 4.02
N TYR A 188 -9.66 16.83 4.20
CA TYR A 188 -8.38 17.20 4.80
C TYR A 188 -7.26 17.30 3.77
N SER A 189 -7.60 17.36 2.48
CA SER A 189 -6.62 17.46 1.39
C SER A 189 -5.73 18.68 1.50
N ASP A 190 -6.26 19.80 2.03
CA ASP A 190 -5.53 21.06 2.20
C ASP A 190 -4.37 20.95 3.21
N VAL A 191 -4.43 19.98 4.15
CA VAL A 191 -3.37 19.69 5.11
C VAL A 191 -2.44 18.59 4.62
N LEU A 192 -3.01 17.49 4.09
CA LEU A 192 -2.24 16.31 3.71
C LEU A 192 -1.44 16.49 2.41
N ALA A 193 -1.97 17.23 1.42
CA ALA A 193 -1.27 17.43 0.15
C ALA A 193 0.05 18.23 0.30
N PRO A 194 0.10 19.37 1.03
CA PRO A 194 1.36 20.06 1.30
C PRO A 194 2.37 19.19 2.06
N ILE A 195 1.91 18.41 3.05
CA ILE A 195 2.76 17.49 3.81
C ILE A 195 3.40 16.45 2.88
N ALA A 196 2.61 15.85 1.99
CA ALA A 196 3.12 14.86 1.02
C ALA A 196 4.17 15.48 0.08
N VAL A 197 3.92 16.69 -0.43
CA VAL A 197 4.88 17.40 -1.29
C VAL A 197 6.16 17.73 -0.54
N ASP A 198 6.06 18.25 0.69
CA ASP A 198 7.23 18.61 1.50
C ASP A 198 8.03 17.35 1.90
N CYS A 199 7.38 16.21 2.13
CA CYS A 199 8.06 14.93 2.38
C CYS A 199 8.93 14.53 1.20
N VAL A 200 8.36 14.46 0.00
CA VAL A 200 9.09 14.02 -1.19
C VAL A 200 10.17 15.03 -1.58
N SER A 201 9.89 16.33 -1.49
CA SER A 201 10.86 17.40 -1.81
C SER A 201 12.13 17.30 -0.93
N ARG A 202 12.01 16.86 0.33
CA ARG A 202 13.16 16.68 1.23
C ARG A 202 13.98 15.43 0.93
N ILE A 203 13.33 14.40 0.39
CA ILE A 203 14.00 13.13 0.05
C ILE A 203 14.64 13.22 -1.33
N LEU A 204 14.06 14.04 -2.21
CA LEU A 204 14.50 14.18 -3.59
C LEU A 204 16.01 14.45 -3.67
N ASP A 205 16.68 13.75 -4.59
CA ASP A 205 18.07 14.02 -4.92
C ASP A 205 18.14 14.76 -6.25
N ASP A 206 18.67 15.99 -6.23
CA ASP A 206 18.84 16.84 -7.43
C ASP A 206 19.64 16.13 -8.53
N LYS A 207 20.50 15.18 -8.17
CA LYS A 207 21.32 14.42 -9.12
C LYS A 207 20.56 13.26 -9.77
N ARG A 208 19.59 12.68 -9.07
CA ARG A 208 18.84 11.48 -9.51
C ARG A 208 17.39 11.57 -9.02
N PRO A 209 16.57 12.41 -9.65
CA PRO A 209 15.17 12.56 -9.25
C PRO A 209 14.37 11.26 -9.41
N ASP A 210 14.83 10.35 -10.27
CA ASP A 210 14.16 9.07 -10.54
C ASP A 210 14.19 8.10 -9.36
N LEU A 211 15.14 8.27 -8.42
CA LEU A 211 15.36 7.35 -7.30
C LEU A 211 14.77 7.92 -6.00
N VAL A 212 13.46 8.01 -5.94
CA VAL A 212 12.74 8.34 -4.70
C VAL A 212 12.29 7.05 -4.01
N ASP A 213 12.88 6.74 -2.85
CA ASP A 213 12.45 5.62 -2.03
C ASP A 213 11.48 6.09 -0.94
N LEU A 214 10.22 5.64 -1.02
CA LEU A 214 9.20 5.99 -0.02
C LEU A 214 9.45 5.34 1.34
N ARG A 215 10.36 4.38 1.47
CA ARG A 215 10.80 3.84 2.77
C ARG A 215 11.53 4.89 3.61
N ASP A 216 12.01 5.96 2.99
CA ASP A 216 12.62 7.11 3.66
C ASP A 216 11.59 8.07 4.27
N VAL A 217 10.29 7.86 4.00
CA VAL A 217 9.16 8.51 4.69
C VAL A 217 8.59 7.55 5.70
N ARG A 218 8.66 7.89 6.97
CA ARG A 218 8.06 7.09 8.04
C ARG A 218 6.79 7.75 8.56
N CYS A 219 5.66 7.08 8.39
CA CYS A 219 4.38 7.48 8.96
C CYS A 219 4.17 6.82 10.32
N VAL A 220 4.05 7.62 11.37
CA VAL A 220 3.77 7.17 12.74
C VAL A 220 2.32 7.45 13.06
N ARG A 221 1.53 6.39 13.23
CA ARG A 221 0.08 6.47 13.48
C ARG A 221 -0.20 6.63 14.96
N LYS A 222 -0.88 7.71 15.37
CA LYS A 222 -1.24 7.97 16.78
C LYS A 222 -2.69 8.36 16.94
N GLN A 223 -3.42 7.56 17.70
CA GLN A 223 -4.81 7.84 18.03
C GLN A 223 -4.93 9.01 18.99
N GLY A 224 -5.88 9.90 18.70
CA GLY A 224 -6.22 11.08 19.50
C GLY A 224 -5.89 12.38 18.77
N GLY A 225 -6.87 13.25 18.66
CA GLY A 225 -6.89 14.45 17.84
C GLY A 225 -7.63 14.24 16.53
N THR A 226 -7.57 15.21 15.66
CA THR A 226 -8.15 15.21 14.31
C THR A 226 -7.06 14.97 13.27
N ILE A 227 -7.44 14.74 12.02
CA ILE A 227 -6.48 14.63 10.91
C ILE A 227 -5.74 15.96 10.70
N ASP A 228 -6.38 17.11 11.02
CA ASP A 228 -5.75 18.43 10.94
C ASP A 228 -4.53 18.57 11.84
N ASP A 229 -4.45 17.78 12.92
CA ASP A 229 -3.30 17.75 13.82
C ASP A 229 -2.12 16.93 13.27
N THR A 230 -2.21 16.43 12.04
CA THR A 230 -1.12 15.72 11.37
C THR A 230 0.03 16.68 11.10
N GLU A 231 1.24 16.30 11.51
CA GLU A 231 2.41 17.17 11.42
C GLU A 231 3.60 16.47 10.77
N LEU A 232 4.34 17.25 9.99
CA LEU A 232 5.64 16.86 9.47
C LEU A 232 6.70 17.19 10.54
N THR A 233 7.49 16.20 10.92
CA THR A 233 8.57 16.39 11.91
C THR A 233 9.94 16.33 11.24
N GLU A 234 10.76 17.36 11.45
CA GLU A 234 12.17 17.35 11.04
C GLU A 234 13.00 16.55 12.02
N GLY A 235 13.16 15.27 11.75
CA GLY A 235 13.86 14.35 12.63
C GLY A 235 13.22 12.96 12.64
N ILE A 236 13.45 12.25 13.74
CA ILE A 236 12.86 10.91 13.93
C ILE A 236 11.78 10.97 14.99
N VAL A 237 10.69 10.26 14.73
CA VAL A 237 9.64 10.02 15.72
C VAL A 237 9.57 8.53 16.01
N PHE A 238 9.71 8.17 17.28
CA PHE A 238 9.54 6.81 17.76
C PHE A 238 8.13 6.62 18.30
N ASP A 239 7.49 5.54 17.86
CA ASP A 239 6.19 5.11 18.35
C ASP A 239 6.24 4.63 19.80
N GLN A 240 7.40 4.15 20.21
CA GLN A 240 7.67 3.61 21.54
C GLN A 240 7.74 4.73 22.58
N LYS A 241 7.34 4.37 23.80
CA LYS A 241 7.49 5.23 24.99
C LYS A 241 8.91 5.12 25.54
N THR A 242 9.34 6.15 26.26
CA THR A 242 10.53 6.02 27.09
C THR A 242 10.31 4.91 28.12
N ALA A 243 11.26 4.00 28.22
CA ALA A 243 11.19 2.92 29.18
C ALA A 243 11.35 3.49 30.60
N LYS A 244 10.38 3.15 31.48
CA LYS A 244 10.38 3.57 32.87
C LYS A 244 10.81 2.39 33.73
N GLY A 245 11.76 2.62 34.63
CA GLY A 245 12.03 1.71 35.75
C GLY A 245 11.23 2.10 36.99
N SER A 246 11.68 1.71 38.16
CA SER A 246 11.02 1.95 39.44
C SER A 246 10.98 3.42 39.88
N GLY A 247 11.49 4.37 39.08
CA GLY A 247 11.49 5.82 39.36
C GLY A 247 10.95 6.66 38.22
N SER A 248 11.00 7.98 38.36
CA SER A 248 10.65 8.93 37.31
C SER A 248 11.64 8.82 36.15
N GLY A 249 11.16 8.43 34.95
CA GLY A 249 12.00 8.31 33.75
C GLY A 249 12.48 9.68 33.26
N ILE A 250 13.56 9.68 32.48
CA ILE A 250 14.08 10.86 31.79
C ILE A 250 13.20 11.13 30.58
N HIS A 251 12.59 12.30 30.51
CA HIS A 251 11.66 12.66 29.44
C HIS A 251 12.25 13.63 28.41
N THR A 252 13.36 14.29 28.76
CA THR A 252 14.01 15.26 27.87
C THR A 252 15.52 15.16 28.03
N VAL A 253 16.23 15.13 26.93
CA VAL A 253 17.69 15.11 26.86
C VAL A 253 18.12 16.15 25.82
N GLU A 254 18.90 17.11 26.24
CA GLU A 254 19.58 18.08 25.39
C GLU A 254 20.95 17.52 24.98
N ASP A 255 21.46 17.91 23.82
CA ASP A 255 22.72 17.40 23.25
C ASP A 255 22.76 15.86 23.25
N ALA A 256 21.75 15.25 22.68
CA ALA A 256 21.56 13.81 22.68
C ALA A 256 22.63 13.09 21.85
N LYS A 257 23.40 12.22 22.51
CA LYS A 257 24.28 11.24 21.88
C LYS A 257 23.59 9.90 21.87
N ILE A 258 23.19 9.45 20.66
CA ILE A 258 22.27 8.34 20.47
C ILE A 258 23.06 7.10 20.07
N ALA A 259 22.90 6.01 20.81
CA ALA A 259 23.42 4.69 20.45
C ALA A 259 22.29 3.76 20.05
N LEU A 260 22.50 2.97 18.98
CA LEU A 260 21.58 1.91 18.55
C LEU A 260 22.26 0.56 18.78
N ILE A 261 21.69 -0.22 19.69
CA ILE A 261 22.22 -1.53 20.05
C ILE A 261 21.26 -2.65 19.62
N GLN A 262 21.84 -3.75 19.13
CA GLN A 262 21.10 -4.93 18.72
C GLN A 262 21.17 -6.06 19.76
N PHE A 263 22.05 -5.93 20.75
CA PHE A 263 22.17 -6.88 21.86
C PHE A 263 21.25 -6.49 23.03
N CYS A 264 20.82 -7.48 23.78
CA CYS A 264 19.96 -7.27 24.97
C CYS A 264 20.80 -6.93 26.20
N ILE A 265 20.26 -6.05 27.05
CA ILE A 265 20.83 -5.74 28.38
C ILE A 265 20.11 -6.64 29.40
N SER A 266 20.34 -7.94 29.24
CA SER A 266 19.78 -9.00 30.11
C SER A 266 20.86 -10.04 30.39
N PRO A 267 20.80 -10.76 31.51
CA PRO A 267 21.72 -11.87 31.73
C PRO A 267 21.60 -12.91 30.61
N PRO A 268 22.72 -13.54 30.22
CA PRO A 268 22.68 -14.58 29.21
C PRO A 268 21.84 -15.76 29.75
N LYS A 269 20.86 -16.22 28.94
CA LYS A 269 20.15 -17.47 29.22
C LYS A 269 20.90 -18.61 28.55
N THR A 270 21.08 -19.71 29.26
CA THR A 270 21.55 -20.97 28.68
C THR A 270 20.51 -21.56 27.74
N ASP A 271 20.92 -22.31 26.74
CA ASP A 271 20.03 -23.07 25.87
C ASP A 271 19.30 -24.15 26.69
N MET A 272 18.15 -24.62 26.18
CA MET A 272 17.34 -25.62 26.91
C MET A 272 18.09 -26.90 27.22
N GLU A 273 19.15 -27.20 26.48
CA GLU A 273 20.00 -28.39 26.67
C GLU A 273 21.09 -28.21 27.75
N ASN A 274 21.44 -26.96 28.07
CA ASN A 274 22.51 -26.63 29.02
C ASN A 274 21.93 -26.10 30.33
N ASN A 275 21.55 -26.96 31.24
CA ASN A 275 21.06 -26.59 32.57
C ASN A 275 22.21 -26.46 33.57
N VAL A 276 22.24 -25.36 34.30
CA VAL A 276 23.17 -25.21 35.44
C VAL A 276 22.51 -25.81 36.67
N ILE A 277 23.02 -26.94 37.16
CA ILE A 277 22.55 -27.59 38.38
C ILE A 277 23.27 -26.98 39.56
N VAL A 278 22.52 -26.36 40.46
CA VAL A 278 23.06 -25.74 41.68
C VAL A 278 22.62 -26.59 42.87
N SER A 279 23.58 -27.14 43.57
CA SER A 279 23.34 -28.03 44.74
C SER A 279 23.45 -27.28 46.08
N ASP A 280 24.02 -26.06 46.09
CA ASP A 280 24.30 -25.32 47.32
C ASP A 280 23.85 -23.86 47.19
N TYR A 281 23.27 -23.29 48.29
CA TYR A 281 22.80 -21.90 48.33
C TYR A 281 23.91 -20.86 48.13
N THR A 282 25.13 -21.16 48.54
CA THR A 282 26.29 -20.29 48.35
C THR A 282 26.67 -20.14 46.89
N GLN A 283 26.49 -21.21 46.09
CA GLN A 283 26.68 -21.15 44.64
C GLN A 283 25.57 -20.33 43.96
N MET A 284 24.35 -20.42 44.46
CA MET A 284 23.25 -19.61 43.95
C MET A 284 23.50 -18.09 44.16
N ASP A 285 23.92 -17.73 45.36
CA ASP A 285 24.29 -16.34 45.67
C ASP A 285 25.44 -15.80 44.79
N ARG A 286 26.39 -16.67 44.45
CA ARG A 286 27.51 -16.34 43.56
C ARG A 286 27.00 -16.05 42.16
N ILE A 287 26.16 -16.93 41.61
CA ILE A 287 25.59 -16.77 40.26
C ILE A 287 24.78 -15.47 40.19
N LEU A 288 23.92 -15.17 41.16
CA LEU A 288 23.15 -13.93 41.21
C LEU A 288 24.04 -12.67 41.29
N LYS A 289 25.17 -12.74 41.98
CA LYS A 289 26.16 -11.65 42.01
C LYS A 289 26.87 -11.50 40.65
N GLU A 290 27.23 -12.60 40.01
CA GLU A 290 27.85 -12.61 38.69
C GLU A 290 26.91 -12.04 37.61
N GLU A 291 25.63 -12.41 37.60
CA GLU A 291 24.61 -11.84 36.73
C GLU A 291 24.47 -10.31 36.90
N ARG A 292 24.41 -9.84 38.15
CA ARG A 292 24.37 -8.40 38.44
C ARG A 292 25.62 -7.68 37.94
N ASN A 293 26.79 -8.26 38.20
CA ASN A 293 28.05 -7.69 37.76
C ASN A 293 28.17 -7.66 36.23
N TYR A 294 27.64 -8.66 35.53
CA TYR A 294 27.58 -8.67 34.07
C TYR A 294 26.76 -7.51 33.53
N VAL A 295 25.53 -7.32 34.02
CA VAL A 295 24.65 -6.21 33.59
C VAL A 295 25.28 -4.86 33.92
N ILE A 296 25.87 -4.71 35.11
CA ILE A 296 26.58 -3.49 35.50
C ILE A 296 27.79 -3.24 34.57
N GLY A 297 28.51 -4.29 34.21
CA GLY A 297 29.63 -4.22 33.27
C GLY A 297 29.24 -3.71 31.89
N LEU A 298 28.12 -4.21 31.35
CA LEU A 298 27.53 -3.73 30.09
C LEU A 298 27.20 -2.23 30.17
N ILE A 299 26.50 -1.82 31.25
CA ILE A 299 26.07 -0.43 31.41
C ILE A 299 27.28 0.52 31.61
N LYS A 300 28.34 0.07 32.30
CA LYS A 300 29.59 0.83 32.41
C LYS A 300 30.25 1.05 31.05
N LYS A 301 30.29 0.03 30.18
CA LYS A 301 30.80 0.15 28.80
C LYS A 301 29.96 1.16 28.01
N ILE A 302 28.62 1.11 28.08
CA ILE A 302 27.72 2.05 27.41
C ILE A 302 27.95 3.48 27.93
N LYS A 303 28.06 3.67 29.22
CA LYS A 303 28.30 5.00 29.82
C LYS A 303 29.66 5.59 29.46
N ALA A 304 30.68 4.73 29.31
CA ALA A 304 32.04 5.17 28.95
C ALA A 304 32.10 5.82 27.55
N THR A 305 31.20 5.50 26.64
CA THR A 305 31.08 6.14 25.31
C THR A 305 30.43 7.52 25.33
N GLY A 306 29.87 7.93 26.48
CA GLY A 306 29.17 9.21 26.63
C GLY A 306 27.75 9.23 26.05
N CYS A 307 27.14 8.06 25.80
CA CYS A 307 25.78 7.94 25.33
C CYS A 307 24.76 8.47 26.35
N ASN A 308 23.80 9.30 25.90
CA ASN A 308 22.71 9.86 26.69
C ASN A 308 21.35 9.26 26.31
N VAL A 309 21.20 8.77 25.07
CA VAL A 309 19.99 8.14 24.56
C VAL A 309 20.33 6.77 23.97
N LEU A 310 19.65 5.76 24.44
CA LEU A 310 19.89 4.37 24.05
C LEU A 310 18.64 3.79 23.35
N LEU A 311 18.82 3.37 22.10
CA LEU A 311 17.84 2.66 21.31
C LEU A 311 18.18 1.17 21.35
N ILE A 312 17.22 0.34 21.72
CA ILE A 312 17.42 -1.10 21.86
C ILE A 312 16.47 -1.85 20.94
N GLN A 313 17.05 -2.67 20.09
CA GLN A 313 16.28 -3.51 19.18
C GLN A 313 15.43 -4.51 19.95
N LYS A 314 14.20 -4.73 19.47
CA LYS A 314 13.31 -5.76 19.97
C LYS A 314 13.91 -7.15 19.73
N SER A 315 13.96 -7.96 20.79
CA SER A 315 14.36 -9.36 20.71
C SER A 315 13.13 -10.26 20.80
N ILE A 316 13.12 -11.34 20.03
CA ILE A 316 12.05 -12.36 20.07
C ILE A 316 12.24 -13.32 21.25
N LEU A 317 13.49 -13.60 21.60
CA LEU A 317 13.86 -14.64 22.57
C LEU A 317 14.00 -14.13 24.01
N ARG A 318 14.28 -12.82 24.19
CA ARG A 318 14.62 -12.25 25.52
C ARG A 318 14.01 -10.86 25.65
N ASP A 319 13.83 -10.43 26.88
CA ASP A 319 13.54 -9.03 27.15
C ASP A 319 14.70 -8.14 26.73
N ALA A 320 14.43 -7.06 26.01
CA ALA A 320 15.45 -6.14 25.55
C ALA A 320 16.28 -5.56 26.72
N VAL A 321 15.62 -5.30 27.85
CA VAL A 321 16.25 -4.80 29.09
C VAL A 321 15.51 -5.40 30.28
N THR A 322 16.25 -5.90 31.24
CA THR A 322 15.70 -6.34 32.55
C THR A 322 15.38 -5.14 33.43
N GLU A 323 14.51 -5.30 34.43
CA GLU A 323 14.20 -4.25 35.42
C GLU A 323 15.45 -3.75 36.16
N LEU A 324 16.35 -4.67 36.48
CA LEU A 324 17.64 -4.33 37.09
C LEU A 324 18.49 -3.45 36.15
N GLY A 325 18.55 -3.81 34.87
CA GLY A 325 19.23 -3.02 33.83
C GLY A 325 18.62 -1.61 33.71
N MET A 326 17.29 -1.53 33.71
CA MET A 326 16.58 -0.23 33.68
C MET A 326 16.93 0.65 34.88
N HIS A 327 16.97 0.09 36.08
CA HIS A 327 17.34 0.84 37.29
C HIS A 327 18.76 1.45 37.15
N TYR A 328 19.73 0.67 36.70
CA TYR A 328 21.11 1.17 36.52
C TYR A 328 21.24 2.16 35.36
N LEU A 329 20.51 1.98 34.25
CA LEU A 329 20.49 2.96 33.15
C LEU A 329 19.90 4.30 33.58
N GLN A 330 18.83 4.30 34.38
CA GLN A 330 18.25 5.51 34.96
C GLN A 330 19.22 6.20 35.91
N LYS A 331 19.90 5.44 36.79
CA LYS A 331 20.95 5.96 37.66
C LYS A 331 22.13 6.56 36.88
N ALA A 332 22.41 6.03 35.70
CA ALA A 332 23.40 6.57 34.75
C ALA A 332 22.91 7.81 34.00
N LYS A 333 21.64 8.22 34.15
CA LYS A 333 20.96 9.32 33.44
C LYS A 333 20.90 9.09 31.91
N ILE A 334 20.60 7.86 31.47
CA ILE A 334 20.45 7.49 30.07
C ILE A 334 18.94 7.32 29.79
N MET A 335 18.42 8.02 28.74
CA MET A 335 17.07 7.80 28.23
C MET A 335 17.07 6.51 27.42
N VAL A 336 16.13 5.61 27.69
CA VAL A 336 16.04 4.31 27.03
C VAL A 336 14.74 4.22 26.23
N ILE A 337 14.88 3.86 24.95
CA ILE A 337 13.77 3.51 24.07
C ILE A 337 13.97 2.03 23.73
N LYS A 338 13.09 1.19 24.24
CA LYS A 338 13.12 -0.25 24.01
C LYS A 338 12.17 -0.68 22.91
N ASP A 339 12.36 -1.90 22.45
CA ASP A 339 11.48 -2.57 21.49
C ASP A 339 11.41 -1.89 20.11
N VAL A 340 12.54 -1.33 19.65
CA VAL A 340 12.67 -0.82 18.28
C VAL A 340 12.55 -1.99 17.30
N GLU A 341 11.64 -1.90 16.34
CA GLU A 341 11.42 -2.94 15.33
C GLU A 341 12.65 -3.07 14.41
N ARG A 342 12.85 -4.29 13.88
CA ARG A 342 14.01 -4.56 13.03
C ARG A 342 14.00 -3.73 11.74
N ASP A 343 12.84 -3.54 11.16
CA ASP A 343 12.65 -2.80 9.92
C ASP A 343 12.93 -1.29 10.09
N GLU A 344 12.83 -0.78 11.31
CA GLU A 344 13.11 0.62 11.64
C GLU A 344 14.62 0.93 11.77
N ILE A 345 15.46 -0.09 11.97
CA ILE A 345 16.88 0.09 12.20
C ILE A 345 17.56 0.78 11.02
N GLU A 346 17.24 0.36 9.80
CA GLU A 346 17.81 0.93 8.58
C GLU A 346 17.44 2.42 8.45
N PHE A 347 16.16 2.76 8.66
CA PHE A 347 15.68 4.13 8.66
C PHE A 347 16.40 5.00 9.73
N ILE A 348 16.52 4.47 10.95
CA ILE A 348 17.21 5.15 12.06
C ILE A 348 18.70 5.37 11.75
N ALA A 349 19.36 4.32 11.24
CA ALA A 349 20.78 4.38 10.89
C ALA A 349 21.04 5.40 9.77
N LYS A 350 20.15 5.44 8.76
CA LYS A 350 20.22 6.39 7.64
C LYS A 350 19.98 7.83 8.10
N THR A 351 19.00 8.04 8.97
CA THR A 351 18.62 9.37 9.45
C THR A 351 19.67 9.98 10.38
N LEU A 352 20.14 9.22 11.36
CA LEU A 352 21.11 9.66 12.37
C LEU A 352 22.55 9.48 11.92
N LYS A 353 22.80 8.86 10.77
CA LYS A 353 24.13 8.45 10.27
C LYS A 353 24.96 7.71 11.31
N LEU A 354 24.30 6.85 12.09
CA LEU A 354 24.91 6.00 13.10
C LEU A 354 25.10 4.58 12.58
N GLN A 355 25.99 3.83 13.22
CA GLN A 355 26.17 2.41 12.92
C GLN A 355 25.52 1.56 14.03
N PRO A 356 24.60 0.62 13.69
CA PRO A 356 24.04 -0.32 14.65
C PRO A 356 25.16 -1.20 15.25
N VAL A 357 25.11 -1.41 16.56
CA VAL A 357 26.15 -2.16 17.29
C VAL A 357 25.58 -3.50 17.76
N ALA A 358 26.16 -4.58 17.25
CA ALA A 358 25.74 -5.95 17.59
C ALA A 358 26.40 -6.50 18.87
N HIS A 359 27.61 -6.03 19.22
CA HIS A 359 28.38 -6.52 20.37
C HIS A 359 28.86 -5.37 21.25
N PRO A 360 28.85 -5.50 22.58
CA PRO A 360 29.21 -4.42 23.51
C PRO A 360 30.64 -3.87 23.35
N GLU A 361 31.57 -4.67 22.82
CA GLU A 361 32.96 -4.26 22.60
C GLU A 361 33.15 -3.36 21.39
N GLN A 362 32.20 -3.41 20.45
CA GLN A 362 32.21 -2.61 19.22
C GLN A 362 31.64 -1.20 19.42
N LEU A 363 31.13 -0.88 20.61
CA LEU A 363 30.55 0.41 20.91
C LEU A 363 31.63 1.47 21.11
N THR A 364 31.85 2.29 20.08
CA THR A 364 32.82 3.41 20.10
C THR A 364 32.05 4.75 20.01
N PRO A 365 32.64 5.86 20.51
CA PRO A 365 32.00 7.19 20.44
C PRO A 365 31.73 7.66 18.99
N GLU A 366 32.47 7.15 18.02
CA GLU A 366 32.36 7.49 16.59
C GLU A 366 31.07 6.93 15.95
N LYS A 367 30.51 5.86 16.52
CA LYS A 367 29.30 5.20 16.04
C LYS A 367 28.02 5.81 16.58
N LEU A 368 28.13 6.84 17.40
CA LEU A 368 26.99 7.53 18.00
C LEU A 368 26.41 8.57 17.03
N GLY A 369 25.09 8.60 16.94
CA GLY A 369 24.37 9.70 16.29
C GLY A 369 24.29 10.91 17.24
N ARG A 370 24.21 12.13 16.67
CA ARG A 370 24.08 13.37 17.43
C ARG A 370 22.80 14.12 17.05
N ALA A 371 22.10 14.59 18.07
CA ALA A 371 20.91 15.42 17.89
C ALA A 371 20.83 16.47 19.01
N LYS A 372 20.23 17.63 18.71
CA LYS A 372 20.12 18.71 19.70
C LYS A 372 19.14 18.36 20.81
N LEU A 373 18.02 17.73 20.49
CA LEU A 373 16.95 17.48 21.46
C LEU A 373 16.28 16.12 21.23
N ALA A 374 16.19 15.32 22.28
CA ALA A 374 15.36 14.13 22.35
C ALA A 374 14.32 14.33 23.46
N LYS A 375 13.02 14.37 23.12
CA LYS A 375 11.94 14.69 24.04
C LYS A 375 10.76 13.73 23.91
N GLU A 376 10.23 13.27 25.04
CA GLU A 376 8.94 12.58 25.09
C GLU A 376 7.81 13.59 25.00
N VAL A 377 6.95 13.47 23.99
CA VAL A 377 5.78 14.34 23.75
C VAL A 377 4.52 13.52 23.92
N VAL A 378 3.51 14.11 24.55
CA VAL A 378 2.19 13.51 24.69
C VAL A 378 1.41 13.74 23.40
N CYS A 379 0.99 12.66 22.76
CA CYS A 379 0.15 12.68 21.57
C CYS A 379 -1.17 11.97 21.86
N GLY A 380 -2.21 12.73 22.24
CA GLY A 380 -3.50 12.17 22.65
C GLY A 380 -3.38 11.28 23.89
N LYS A 381 -3.79 10.02 23.78
CA LYS A 381 -3.68 9.03 24.87
C LYS A 381 -2.31 8.36 24.94
N SER A 382 -1.49 8.50 23.93
CA SER A 382 -0.16 7.87 23.86
C SER A 382 0.96 8.90 23.96
N LYS A 383 2.18 8.41 24.15
CA LYS A 383 3.40 9.21 24.15
C LYS A 383 4.30 8.75 23.04
N VAL A 384 4.98 9.69 22.42
CA VAL A 384 5.99 9.45 21.37
C VAL A 384 7.29 10.14 21.77
N VAL A 385 8.40 9.63 21.29
CA VAL A 385 9.69 10.30 21.46
C VAL A 385 10.06 10.98 20.16
N LYS A 386 10.19 12.31 20.19
CA LYS A 386 10.68 13.10 19.06
C LYS A 386 12.16 13.40 19.24
N VAL A 387 12.94 13.17 18.21
CA VAL A 387 14.36 13.53 18.12
C VAL A 387 14.50 14.58 17.02
N THR A 388 14.86 15.79 17.40
CA THR A 388 14.95 16.95 16.52
C THR A 388 16.33 17.59 16.53
N GLY A 389 16.64 18.35 15.46
CA GLY A 389 17.93 19.03 15.34
C GLY A 389 19.07 18.05 15.14
N ILE A 390 18.92 17.08 14.26
CA ILE A 390 19.96 16.07 13.93
C ILE A 390 21.10 16.75 13.18
N GLU A 391 22.33 16.60 13.67
CA GLU A 391 23.51 17.01 12.95
C GLU A 391 23.70 16.08 11.73
N ASN A 392 23.86 16.66 10.53
CA ASN A 392 24.01 15.88 9.30
C ASN A 392 22.87 14.87 9.03
N MET A 393 21.62 15.32 9.18
CA MET A 393 20.44 14.49 8.92
C MET A 393 20.52 13.85 7.53
N GLY A 394 20.18 12.55 7.42
CA GLY A 394 19.97 11.88 6.14
C GLY A 394 18.74 12.42 5.41
N LYS A 395 18.57 12.06 4.15
CA LYS A 395 17.38 12.42 3.37
C LYS A 395 16.20 11.52 3.78
N THR A 396 15.69 11.73 4.97
CA THR A 396 14.59 10.97 5.56
C THR A 396 13.63 11.90 6.28
N VAL A 397 12.38 11.51 6.39
CA VAL A 397 11.32 12.35 6.98
C VAL A 397 10.38 11.50 7.83
N SER A 398 9.89 12.07 8.93
CA SER A 398 8.88 11.43 9.77
C SER A 398 7.59 12.26 9.79
N VAL A 399 6.46 11.62 9.57
CA VAL A 399 5.13 12.22 9.64
C VAL A 399 4.37 11.59 10.80
N ILE A 400 3.75 12.41 11.66
CA ILE A 400 2.85 11.93 12.70
C ILE A 400 1.44 12.07 12.17
N VAL A 401 0.81 10.95 11.84
CA VAL A 401 -0.59 10.91 11.39
C VAL A 401 -1.49 10.81 12.61
N ARG A 402 -2.46 11.74 12.70
CA ARG A 402 -3.42 11.82 13.79
C ARG A 402 -4.82 11.43 13.32
N GLY A 403 -5.61 10.89 14.23
CA GLY A 403 -6.98 10.52 13.92
C GLY A 403 -7.78 10.17 15.19
N SER A 404 -9.08 10.36 15.12
CA SER A 404 -10.00 10.10 16.24
C SER A 404 -10.18 8.60 16.51
N ASN A 405 -10.21 7.79 15.43
CA ASN A 405 -10.44 6.35 15.45
C ASN A 405 -9.35 5.63 14.64
N GLN A 406 -9.08 4.37 15.00
CA GLN A 406 -8.11 3.53 14.28
C GLN A 406 -8.45 3.37 12.80
N LEU A 407 -9.74 3.23 12.46
CA LEU A 407 -10.19 3.08 11.06
C LEU A 407 -9.86 4.33 10.22
N VAL A 408 -10.15 5.52 10.77
CA VAL A 408 -9.84 6.80 10.11
C VAL A 408 -8.34 7.00 9.98
N LEU A 409 -7.59 6.58 10.99
CA LEU A 409 -6.14 6.70 11.04
C LEU A 409 -5.46 5.79 10.00
N ASP A 410 -5.94 4.54 9.87
CA ASP A 410 -5.45 3.61 8.86
C ASP A 410 -5.79 4.06 7.42
N GLU A 411 -6.92 4.74 7.23
CA GLU A 411 -7.30 5.30 5.94
C GLU A 411 -6.51 6.57 5.62
N ALA A 412 -6.24 7.42 6.63
CA ALA A 412 -5.41 8.61 6.46
C ALA A 412 -3.97 8.23 6.08
N ASP A 413 -3.42 7.19 6.68
CA ASP A 413 -2.09 6.66 6.35
C ASP A 413 -2.03 6.15 4.90
N ARG A 414 -3.03 5.36 4.47
CA ARG A 414 -3.13 4.88 3.08
C ARG A 414 -3.26 6.03 2.09
N SER A 415 -4.14 6.98 2.38
CA SER A 415 -4.35 8.13 1.51
C SER A 415 -3.10 9.01 1.38
N LEU A 416 -2.36 9.18 2.49
CA LEU A 416 -1.07 9.86 2.47
C LEU A 416 -0.04 9.09 1.63
N HIS A 417 -0.02 7.76 1.75
CA HIS A 417 0.85 6.90 0.93
C HIS A 417 0.55 7.07 -0.57
N ASP A 418 -0.72 7.09 -0.97
CA ASP A 418 -1.11 7.31 -2.36
C ASP A 418 -0.66 8.70 -2.86
N ALA A 419 -0.84 9.75 -2.04
CA ALA A 419 -0.34 11.09 -2.37
C ALA A 419 1.19 11.11 -2.55
N LEU A 420 1.93 10.43 -1.68
CA LEU A 420 3.39 10.29 -1.81
C LEU A 420 3.78 9.55 -3.10
N CYS A 421 3.04 8.49 -3.46
CA CYS A 421 3.25 7.75 -4.70
C CYS A 421 3.00 8.61 -5.94
N VAL A 422 1.96 9.46 -5.94
CA VAL A 422 1.66 10.40 -7.04
C VAL A 422 2.84 11.35 -7.26
N ILE A 423 3.40 11.91 -6.19
CA ILE A 423 4.55 12.82 -6.31
C ILE A 423 5.81 12.06 -6.75
N ARG A 424 6.01 10.83 -6.28
CA ARG A 424 7.08 9.94 -6.77
C ARG A 424 6.94 9.68 -8.28
N CYS A 425 5.73 9.44 -8.77
CA CYS A 425 5.47 9.26 -10.21
C CYS A 425 5.84 10.51 -11.02
N LEU A 426 5.57 11.72 -10.48
CA LEU A 426 5.96 12.98 -11.09
C LEU A 426 7.48 13.21 -11.06
N ALA A 427 8.16 12.74 -10.02
CA ALA A 427 9.62 12.76 -9.96
C ALA A 427 10.24 11.85 -11.03
N HIS A 428 9.62 10.71 -11.32
CA HIS A 428 10.07 9.75 -12.34
C HIS A 428 9.78 10.23 -13.76
N LYS A 429 8.51 10.64 -14.04
CA LYS A 429 8.10 11.20 -15.34
C LYS A 429 7.41 12.55 -15.09
N GLN A 430 8.06 13.64 -15.52
CA GLN A 430 7.64 15.02 -15.29
C GLN A 430 6.51 15.47 -16.25
N PHE A 431 5.46 14.67 -16.35
CA PHE A 431 4.31 14.90 -17.20
C PHE A 431 3.01 14.69 -16.44
N LEU A 432 2.09 15.61 -16.59
CA LEU A 432 0.71 15.53 -16.11
C LEU A 432 -0.25 15.34 -17.28
N ILE A 433 -1.36 14.71 -17.00
CA ILE A 433 -2.53 14.64 -17.88
C ILE A 433 -3.77 15.11 -17.13
N THR A 434 -4.78 15.53 -17.86
CA THR A 434 -6.06 15.94 -17.29
C THR A 434 -6.88 14.71 -16.88
N GLY A 435 -7.46 14.79 -15.68
CA GLY A 435 -8.34 13.75 -15.12
C GLY A 435 -9.80 13.90 -15.57
N GLY A 436 -10.72 13.34 -14.78
CA GLY A 436 -12.16 13.43 -15.07
C GLY A 436 -12.60 12.63 -16.31
N GLY A 437 -11.83 11.63 -16.73
CA GLY A 437 -12.11 10.82 -17.92
C GLY A 437 -11.74 11.47 -19.24
N SER A 438 -11.05 12.62 -19.23
CA SER A 438 -10.68 13.35 -20.47
C SER A 438 -9.66 12.57 -21.29
N ALA A 439 -8.63 12.00 -20.64
CA ALA A 439 -7.59 11.23 -21.32
C ALA A 439 -8.16 9.98 -21.99
N GLU A 440 -9.04 9.28 -21.32
CA GLU A 440 -9.66 8.03 -21.80
C GLU A 440 -10.58 8.29 -23.01
N ILE A 441 -11.35 9.38 -23.01
CA ILE A 441 -12.19 9.76 -24.15
C ILE A 441 -11.33 10.23 -25.33
N GLU A 442 -10.30 11.02 -25.08
CA GLU A 442 -9.38 11.47 -26.15
C GLU A 442 -8.72 10.27 -26.81
N LEU A 443 -8.25 9.30 -26.02
CA LEU A 443 -7.71 8.05 -26.53
C LEU A 443 -8.75 7.25 -27.32
N SER A 444 -10.00 7.16 -26.82
CA SER A 444 -11.08 6.48 -27.52
C SER A 444 -11.33 7.09 -28.91
N VAL A 445 -11.39 8.42 -28.99
CA VAL A 445 -11.62 9.11 -30.27
C VAL A 445 -10.45 8.90 -31.23
N ARG A 446 -9.20 9.10 -30.78
CA ARG A 446 -8.01 8.95 -31.65
C ARG A 446 -7.77 7.53 -32.08
N LEU A 447 -7.90 6.55 -31.16
CA LEU A 447 -7.80 5.12 -31.51
C LEU A 447 -8.93 4.69 -32.45
N GLY A 448 -10.15 5.24 -32.27
CA GLY A 448 -11.26 5.00 -33.19
C GLY A 448 -11.00 5.54 -34.61
N GLN A 449 -10.28 6.66 -34.74
CA GLN A 449 -9.83 7.18 -36.03
C GLN A 449 -8.72 6.31 -36.62
N TRP A 450 -7.75 5.92 -35.81
CA TRP A 450 -6.64 5.07 -36.22
C TRP A 450 -7.12 3.67 -36.64
N ALA A 451 -8.10 3.11 -35.93
CA ALA A 451 -8.71 1.82 -36.29
C ALA A 451 -9.29 1.79 -37.71
N ARG A 452 -9.72 2.94 -38.26
CA ARG A 452 -10.20 3.05 -39.64
C ARG A 452 -9.09 2.90 -40.70
N THR A 453 -7.84 3.16 -40.28
CA THR A 453 -6.67 3.00 -41.18
C THR A 453 -6.16 1.56 -41.21
N LEU A 454 -6.55 0.75 -40.23
CA LEU A 454 -6.17 -0.66 -40.14
C LEU A 454 -7.13 -1.53 -40.98
N SER A 455 -6.61 -2.66 -41.50
CA SER A 455 -7.37 -3.60 -42.29
C SER A 455 -7.73 -4.87 -41.52
N GLY A 456 -8.83 -5.51 -41.89
CA GLY A 456 -9.19 -6.84 -41.41
C GLY A 456 -9.75 -6.85 -39.98
N MET A 457 -9.46 -7.94 -39.25
CA MET A 457 -9.97 -8.16 -37.88
C MET A 457 -9.33 -7.26 -36.83
N GLU A 458 -8.12 -6.79 -37.07
CA GLU A 458 -7.38 -5.87 -36.19
C GLU A 458 -8.17 -4.56 -35.98
N SER A 459 -8.72 -4.00 -37.07
CA SER A 459 -9.57 -2.80 -37.00
C SER A 459 -10.75 -2.95 -36.01
N VAL A 460 -11.41 -4.10 -36.03
CA VAL A 460 -12.55 -4.39 -35.17
C VAL A 460 -12.12 -4.53 -33.71
N CYS A 461 -10.96 -5.18 -33.47
CA CYS A 461 -10.41 -5.35 -32.12
C CYS A 461 -9.95 -4.02 -31.53
N VAL A 462 -9.24 -3.18 -32.29
CA VAL A 462 -8.80 -1.84 -31.84
C VAL A 462 -9.99 -0.93 -31.56
N LYS A 463 -11.04 -1.00 -32.38
CA LYS A 463 -12.28 -0.27 -32.11
C LYS A 463 -12.95 -0.73 -30.80
N ALA A 464 -12.97 -2.04 -30.53
CA ALA A 464 -13.50 -2.56 -29.28
C ALA A 464 -12.65 -2.13 -28.06
N PHE A 465 -11.33 -2.02 -28.22
CA PHE A 465 -10.43 -1.46 -27.21
C PHE A 465 -10.77 0.01 -26.94
N ALA A 466 -10.89 0.83 -27.97
CA ALA A 466 -11.27 2.24 -27.85
C ALA A 466 -12.61 2.42 -27.12
N GLU A 467 -13.61 1.61 -27.47
CA GLU A 467 -14.91 1.61 -26.78
C GLU A 467 -14.81 1.12 -25.31
N ALA A 468 -13.84 0.27 -24.95
CA ALA A 468 -13.65 -0.16 -23.57
C ALA A 468 -13.11 0.95 -22.67
N LEU A 469 -12.30 1.87 -23.19
CA LEU A 469 -11.77 3.01 -22.43
C LEU A 469 -12.87 3.93 -21.91
N GLU A 470 -13.99 4.03 -22.61
CA GLU A 470 -15.13 4.88 -22.21
C GLU A 470 -15.83 4.41 -20.93
N VAL A 471 -15.49 3.24 -20.43
CA VAL A 471 -16.06 2.74 -19.17
C VAL A 471 -15.69 3.63 -17.98
N ILE A 472 -14.50 4.27 -18.01
CA ILE A 472 -14.04 5.14 -16.93
C ILE A 472 -14.90 6.39 -16.83
N PRO A 473 -15.05 7.24 -17.87
CA PRO A 473 -15.93 8.38 -17.80
C PRO A 473 -17.40 7.99 -17.61
N TYR A 474 -17.84 6.87 -18.18
CA TYR A 474 -19.18 6.35 -17.95
C TYR A 474 -19.44 6.09 -16.45
N THR A 475 -18.51 5.40 -15.80
CA THR A 475 -18.60 5.07 -14.37
C THR A 475 -18.52 6.32 -13.48
N LEU A 476 -17.66 7.29 -13.85
CA LEU A 476 -17.57 8.56 -13.13
C LEU A 476 -18.89 9.33 -13.17
N ALA A 477 -19.56 9.37 -14.33
CA ALA A 477 -20.87 10.00 -14.48
C ALA A 477 -21.94 9.25 -13.67
N GLU A 478 -21.97 7.92 -13.71
CA GLU A 478 -22.89 7.08 -12.96
C GLU A 478 -22.76 7.29 -11.44
N ASN A 479 -21.53 7.25 -10.92
CA ASN A 479 -21.25 7.46 -9.50
C ASN A 479 -21.56 8.91 -9.06
N ALA A 480 -21.45 9.87 -9.98
CA ALA A 480 -21.84 11.26 -9.72
C ALA A 480 -23.37 11.47 -9.69
N GLY A 481 -24.16 10.47 -10.09
CA GLY A 481 -25.62 10.57 -10.19
C GLY A 481 -26.10 11.34 -11.43
N LEU A 482 -25.25 11.43 -12.46
CA LEU A 482 -25.52 12.11 -13.73
C LEU A 482 -26.00 11.08 -14.77
N ASN A 483 -26.60 11.56 -15.88
CA ASN A 483 -26.93 10.68 -16.99
C ASN A 483 -25.67 10.27 -17.77
N PRO A 484 -25.17 9.01 -17.63
CA PRO A 484 -23.87 8.64 -18.22
C PRO A 484 -23.88 8.70 -19.75
N ILE A 485 -24.99 8.34 -20.38
CA ILE A 485 -25.11 8.28 -21.85
C ILE A 485 -25.00 9.68 -22.45
N GLU A 486 -25.71 10.66 -21.87
CA GLU A 486 -25.72 12.04 -22.31
C GLU A 486 -24.33 12.67 -22.18
N ILE A 487 -23.71 12.53 -21.01
CA ILE A 487 -22.39 13.11 -20.72
C ILE A 487 -21.29 12.50 -21.58
N VAL A 488 -21.25 11.19 -21.74
CA VAL A 488 -20.23 10.54 -22.59
C VAL A 488 -20.42 10.93 -24.05
N THR A 489 -21.66 11.10 -24.50
CA THR A 489 -21.94 11.58 -25.86
C THR A 489 -21.51 13.03 -26.04
N GLU A 490 -21.77 13.90 -25.07
CA GLU A 490 -21.30 15.29 -25.08
C GLU A 490 -19.77 15.37 -25.09
N LEU A 491 -19.09 14.57 -24.26
CA LEU A 491 -17.64 14.46 -24.25
C LEU A 491 -17.08 14.03 -25.60
N ARG A 492 -17.62 12.96 -26.20
CA ARG A 492 -17.20 12.54 -27.56
C ARG A 492 -17.33 13.65 -28.59
N ASN A 493 -18.45 14.38 -28.55
CA ASN A 493 -18.67 15.48 -29.48
C ASN A 493 -17.67 16.61 -29.29
N LYS A 494 -17.36 16.97 -28.02
CA LYS A 494 -16.37 17.99 -27.70
C LYS A 494 -14.95 17.58 -28.11
N HIS A 495 -14.54 16.35 -27.83
CA HIS A 495 -13.23 15.80 -28.21
C HIS A 495 -13.09 15.55 -29.72
N ALA A 496 -14.20 15.34 -30.44
CA ALA A 496 -14.19 15.27 -31.90
C ALA A 496 -13.89 16.62 -32.57
N MET A 497 -14.09 17.73 -31.84
CA MET A 497 -13.72 19.09 -32.30
C MET A 497 -12.25 19.34 -32.00
N LEU A 498 -11.51 19.81 -33.00
CA LEU A 498 -10.07 20.10 -32.89
C LEU A 498 -9.80 21.13 -31.76
N GLY A 499 -8.94 20.75 -30.82
CA GLY A 499 -8.44 21.64 -29.76
C GLY A 499 -9.00 21.45 -28.36
N ASN A 500 -10.02 20.59 -28.17
CA ASN A 500 -10.68 20.39 -26.87
C ASN A 500 -10.20 19.11 -26.16
N VAL A 501 -8.88 18.94 -26.03
CA VAL A 501 -8.26 17.73 -25.46
C VAL A 501 -8.44 17.60 -23.94
N HIS A 502 -8.70 18.70 -23.24
CA HIS A 502 -8.71 18.78 -21.79
C HIS A 502 -10.12 18.80 -21.16
N GLU A 503 -11.15 18.60 -21.97
CA GLU A 503 -12.53 18.55 -21.49
C GLU A 503 -12.79 17.24 -20.74
N GLY A 504 -13.38 17.33 -19.55
CA GLY A 504 -13.69 16.18 -18.72
C GLY A 504 -14.94 16.39 -17.88
N ILE A 505 -15.29 15.39 -17.09
CA ILE A 505 -16.49 15.41 -16.23
C ILE A 505 -16.17 16.18 -14.95
N ASN A 506 -16.84 17.32 -14.76
CA ASN A 506 -16.82 18.04 -13.50
C ASN A 506 -17.91 17.48 -12.58
N VAL A 507 -17.51 16.63 -11.66
CA VAL A 507 -18.40 15.97 -10.71
C VAL A 507 -19.06 16.95 -9.73
N LYS A 508 -18.39 18.07 -9.43
CA LYS A 508 -18.94 19.12 -8.53
C LYS A 508 -20.06 19.91 -9.20
N LYS A 509 -19.87 20.30 -10.47
CA LYS A 509 -20.82 21.09 -11.24
C LYS A 509 -21.85 20.25 -12.00
N GLY A 510 -21.58 18.96 -12.20
CA GLY A 510 -22.45 18.07 -12.96
C GLY A 510 -22.44 18.30 -14.47
N THR A 511 -21.41 18.94 -15.01
CA THR A 511 -21.27 19.33 -16.42
C THR A 511 -19.90 19.00 -16.95
N VAL A 512 -19.77 18.98 -18.27
CA VAL A 512 -18.45 18.86 -18.94
C VAL A 512 -17.75 20.20 -18.95
N SER A 513 -16.54 20.27 -18.41
CA SER A 513 -15.71 21.47 -18.35
C SER A 513 -14.24 21.17 -18.59
N ASP A 514 -13.44 22.20 -18.82
CA ASP A 514 -11.99 22.09 -18.97
C ASP A 514 -11.33 21.75 -17.63
N MET A 515 -10.83 20.51 -17.51
CA MET A 515 -10.21 19.98 -16.30
C MET A 515 -8.89 20.68 -15.94
N ARG A 516 -8.24 21.30 -16.89
CA ARG A 516 -7.03 22.09 -16.64
C ARG A 516 -7.33 23.34 -15.80
N LYS A 517 -8.47 24.01 -16.07
CA LYS A 517 -8.92 25.17 -15.29
C LYS A 517 -9.43 24.80 -13.90
N GLU A 518 -9.94 23.60 -13.77
CA GLU A 518 -10.42 23.07 -12.48
C GLU A 518 -9.29 22.41 -11.65
N ASN A 519 -8.05 22.41 -12.15
CA ASN A 519 -6.86 21.82 -11.52
C ASN A 519 -6.99 20.33 -11.21
N VAL A 520 -7.77 19.57 -12.02
CA VAL A 520 -7.89 18.13 -11.89
C VAL A 520 -6.84 17.46 -12.77
N LEU A 521 -5.69 17.19 -12.18
CA LEU A 521 -4.49 16.71 -12.87
C LEU A 521 -3.99 15.41 -12.24
N GLN A 522 -3.51 14.49 -13.06
CA GLN A 522 -2.93 13.21 -12.60
C GLN A 522 -1.61 12.92 -13.33
N PRO A 523 -0.67 12.17 -12.74
CA PRO A 523 0.59 11.81 -13.41
C PRO A 523 0.35 10.95 -14.64
N LEU A 524 1.11 11.20 -15.70
CA LEU A 524 1.10 10.41 -16.92
C LEU A 524 1.35 8.92 -16.63
N LEU A 525 2.26 8.62 -15.71
CA LEU A 525 2.65 7.25 -15.37
C LEU A 525 1.47 6.42 -14.86
N VAL A 526 0.55 7.02 -14.10
CA VAL A 526 -0.65 6.33 -13.55
C VAL A 526 -1.50 5.78 -14.69
N THR A 527 -1.80 6.59 -15.70
CA THR A 527 -2.64 6.15 -16.83
C THR A 527 -1.92 5.17 -17.75
N THR A 528 -0.66 5.43 -18.08
CA THR A 528 0.11 4.51 -18.96
C THR A 528 0.34 3.16 -18.32
N SER A 529 0.64 3.11 -17.01
CA SER A 529 0.77 1.84 -16.28
C SER A 529 -0.57 1.11 -16.19
N ALA A 530 -1.68 1.83 -15.91
CA ALA A 530 -3.01 1.22 -15.86
C ALA A 530 -3.43 0.61 -17.20
N LEU A 531 -3.17 1.30 -18.32
CA LEU A 531 -3.43 0.79 -19.66
C LEU A 531 -2.61 -0.49 -19.97
N SER A 532 -1.30 -0.45 -19.70
CA SER A 532 -0.39 -1.56 -19.96
C SER A 532 -0.74 -2.78 -19.11
N LEU A 533 -0.88 -2.61 -17.80
CA LEU A 533 -1.17 -3.70 -16.87
C LEU A 533 -2.56 -4.30 -17.09
N ALA A 534 -3.60 -3.47 -17.33
CA ALA A 534 -4.95 -3.96 -17.63
C ALA A 534 -4.97 -4.77 -18.92
N THR A 535 -4.26 -4.32 -19.96
CA THR A 535 -4.18 -5.01 -21.24
C THR A 535 -3.43 -6.32 -21.12
N GLU A 536 -2.32 -6.34 -20.40
CA GLU A 536 -1.53 -7.55 -20.16
C GLU A 536 -2.35 -8.61 -19.41
N CYS A 537 -3.03 -8.24 -18.34
CA CYS A 537 -3.90 -9.14 -17.58
C CYS A 537 -5.06 -9.66 -18.44
N ALA A 538 -5.72 -8.79 -19.21
CA ALA A 538 -6.79 -9.21 -20.12
C ALA A 538 -6.31 -10.21 -21.18
N ARG A 539 -5.10 -9.99 -21.74
CA ARG A 539 -4.45 -10.91 -22.69
C ARG A 539 -4.12 -12.26 -22.05
N MET A 540 -3.62 -12.26 -20.83
CA MET A 540 -3.34 -13.50 -20.08
C MET A 540 -4.61 -14.30 -19.86
N ILE A 541 -5.68 -13.67 -19.34
CA ILE A 541 -6.96 -14.36 -19.08
C ILE A 541 -7.58 -14.89 -20.37
N LEU A 542 -7.50 -14.13 -21.47
CA LEU A 542 -8.03 -14.53 -22.78
C LEU A 542 -7.36 -15.78 -23.35
N LYS A 543 -6.06 -15.97 -23.08
CA LYS A 543 -5.28 -17.11 -23.59
C LYS A 543 -5.46 -18.40 -22.78
N ILE A 544 -6.09 -18.33 -21.59
CA ILE A 544 -6.35 -19.53 -20.77
C ILE A 544 -7.48 -20.32 -21.40
N ASP A 545 -7.22 -21.58 -21.74
CA ASP A 545 -8.21 -22.51 -22.30
C ASP A 545 -8.63 -23.60 -21.31
N ASP A 546 -7.81 -23.89 -20.30
CA ASP A 546 -8.11 -24.91 -19.29
C ASP A 546 -7.54 -24.55 -17.92
N ILE A 547 -8.10 -25.13 -16.85
CA ILE A 547 -7.66 -24.97 -15.47
C ILE A 547 -7.34 -26.33 -14.87
N CYS A 548 -6.05 -26.64 -14.76
CA CYS A 548 -5.57 -27.89 -14.18
C CYS A 548 -5.32 -27.73 -12.68
N PRO A 549 -6.07 -28.42 -11.79
CA PRO A 549 -5.78 -28.40 -10.36
C PRO A 549 -4.49 -29.18 -10.09
N VAL A 550 -3.54 -28.55 -9.44
CA VAL A 550 -2.29 -29.17 -8.97
C VAL A 550 -2.52 -29.64 -7.53
N ARG A 551 -2.08 -30.90 -7.22
CA ARG A 551 -2.15 -31.49 -5.89
C ARG A 551 -1.04 -31.00 -4.99
#